data_e3d991edcc4b13f8e9881a5e31d204ad
#
_entry.id   e3d991edcc4b13f8e9881a5e31d204ad
#
_cell.length_a   1.000
_cell.length_b   1.000
_cell.length_c   1.000
_cell.angle_alpha   90.00
_cell.angle_beta   90.00
_cell.angle_gamma   90.00
#
_symmetry.space_group_name_H-M   'P 1'
#
loop_
_entity.id
_entity.type
_entity.pdbx_description
1 polymer ?
#
loop_
_entity_poly.entity_id
_entity_poly.type
_entity_poly.pdbx_seq_one_letter_code
_entity_poly.pdbx_strand_id
1 'polypeptide(L)'
;MQQIQSFMYRIQKLDGRNRLGNWFRCCIVVKYQWDTSRVRPAGSSLKTFGGRASGPEPLVDLFKFTVRLFNGAAGRKLTPLECHDLCCKIAQIVVVGGVRRSALISLSDLQDDDIRQAKHGAWYNTEPQRGLANNSACYTSKPSFNLFSNEWSSLHESQSGERGIFSRAASQKQAARNGRRDSERDFGTNPCSEIILRPNQFCNLSEVVVRPEDTLNSLRRKVRVATILGTLQATLTDFRYLRNIWKTNTEEESLLGVSLTGILDNPLLTLDNPNLGSLLEKLRNEAIETNKLWSERLGIPQSTAITCVKPSGTVSQLVDSASGIHGRYAPYYIRRVRADVRDPLCKVLEDAGVPCEIDNLSPSTKVFSFPKKAPEAAVFASEQTGMEQLQLWAVYQEHWCEHKPSITVYYRDSDFLEIGNWVYNNFDTISGISFLPYDNHTYAQAPYEQITKKEYNEMMKGFPESFDWDLNESDDFTEGSQTLACVGGACEL
;
A
#
# COMPACT_ATOMS: atom_id res chain seq x y z
N MET A 1 2.27 -9.96 18.07
CA MET A 1 3.49 -9.19 17.77
C MET A 1 4.64 -9.46 18.73
N GLN A 2 4.46 -9.40 20.05
CA GLN A 2 5.54 -9.68 21.02
C GLN A 2 6.18 -11.06 20.85
N GLN A 3 5.41 -12.10 20.57
CA GLN A 3 5.95 -13.46 20.36
C GLN A 3 6.78 -13.55 19.07
N ILE A 4 6.41 -12.83 18.03
CA ILE A 4 7.18 -12.72 16.77
C ILE A 4 8.46 -11.92 17.01
N GLN A 5 8.40 -10.83 17.77
CA GLN A 5 9.59 -10.05 18.17
C GLN A 5 10.54 -10.87 19.05
N SER A 6 10.02 -11.64 20.01
CA SER A 6 10.82 -12.53 20.84
C SER A 6 11.48 -13.64 20.01
N PHE A 7 10.76 -14.18 19.03
CA PHE A 7 11.28 -15.18 18.10
C PHE A 7 12.37 -14.57 17.18
N MET A 8 12.10 -13.41 16.58
CA MET A 8 13.08 -12.69 15.75
C MET A 8 14.31 -12.24 16.55
N TYR A 9 14.14 -11.79 17.79
CA TYR A 9 15.26 -11.47 18.70
C TYR A 9 16.10 -12.69 19.03
N ARG A 10 15.51 -13.87 19.20
CA ARG A 10 16.25 -15.13 19.40
C ARG A 10 16.99 -15.55 18.13
N ILE A 11 16.42 -15.36 16.95
CA ILE A 11 17.10 -15.59 15.66
C ILE A 11 18.30 -14.64 15.50
N GLN A 12 18.14 -13.33 15.77
CA GLN A 12 19.24 -12.36 15.73
C GLN A 12 20.34 -12.67 16.76
N LYS A 13 19.99 -13.20 17.94
CA LYS A 13 20.97 -13.61 18.95
C LYS A 13 21.77 -14.84 18.55
N LEU A 14 21.21 -15.71 17.70
CA LEU A 14 21.90 -16.87 17.13
C LEU A 14 22.93 -16.44 16.07
N ASP A 15 22.69 -15.35 15.34
CA ASP A 15 23.56 -14.82 14.29
C ASP A 15 24.74 -13.98 14.86
N GLY A 16 24.62 -13.45 16.08
CA GLY A 16 25.62 -12.52 16.67
C GLY A 16 26.79 -13.14 17.42
N ARG A 17 26.94 -14.45 17.52
CA ARG A 17 28.08 -15.08 18.22
C ARG A 17 28.64 -16.27 17.47
N ASN A 18 29.85 -16.09 16.98
CA ASN A 18 30.76 -17.10 16.41
C ASN A 18 31.05 -18.32 17.34
N ARG A 19 30.05 -18.96 17.91
CA ARG A 19 30.17 -20.21 18.69
C ARG A 19 29.51 -21.42 18.05
N LEU A 20 29.13 -21.30 16.77
CA LEU A 20 28.56 -22.43 16.00
C LEU A 20 29.57 -23.49 15.57
N GLY A 21 30.87 -23.25 15.73
CA GLY A 21 31.92 -24.20 15.31
C GLY A 21 31.93 -25.54 16.08
N ASN A 22 31.34 -25.61 17.28
CA ASN A 22 31.37 -26.82 18.10
C ASN A 22 30.04 -27.57 18.24
N TRP A 23 28.93 -27.08 17.65
CA TRP A 23 27.62 -27.72 17.75
C TRP A 23 27.35 -28.73 16.62
N PHE A 24 28.14 -28.71 15.54
CA PHE A 24 27.94 -29.59 14.39
C PHE A 24 28.50 -31.01 14.55
N ARG A 25 29.05 -31.39 15.71
CA ARG A 25 29.56 -32.73 15.97
C ARG A 25 28.60 -33.69 16.63
N CYS A 26 27.43 -33.27 17.05
CA CYS A 26 26.36 -34.16 17.49
C CYS A 26 25.21 -34.08 16.48
N CYS A 27 24.87 -35.19 15.85
CA CYS A 27 23.66 -35.38 15.05
C CYS A 27 22.41 -35.29 15.96
N ILE A 28 22.15 -34.14 16.56
CA ILE A 28 20.92 -33.88 17.25
C ILE A 28 19.97 -33.25 16.22
N VAL A 29 19.03 -34.06 15.71
CA VAL A 29 17.90 -33.55 14.97
C VAL A 29 17.07 -32.71 15.94
N VAL A 30 17.23 -31.39 15.93
CA VAL A 30 16.40 -30.49 16.74
C VAL A 30 15.01 -30.50 16.14
N LYS A 31 14.07 -31.12 16.84
CA LYS A 31 12.65 -31.10 16.48
C LYS A 31 12.05 -29.83 17.06
N TYR A 32 11.67 -28.89 16.21
CA TYR A 32 10.96 -27.69 16.64
C TYR A 32 9.51 -28.04 16.98
N GLN A 33 9.07 -27.61 18.15
CA GLN A 33 7.69 -27.68 18.60
C GLN A 33 7.25 -26.27 19.03
N TRP A 34 6.08 -25.87 18.60
CA TRP A 34 5.46 -24.58 18.97
C TRP A 34 4.07 -24.81 19.52
N ASP A 35 3.72 -23.99 20.51
CA ASP A 35 2.40 -23.94 21.10
C ASP A 35 1.67 -22.69 20.60
N THR A 36 0.53 -22.90 19.97
CA THR A 36 -0.35 -21.85 19.45
C THR A 36 -1.69 -21.79 20.17
N SER A 37 -1.83 -22.49 21.31
CA SER A 37 -3.07 -22.55 22.08
C SER A 37 -3.56 -21.19 22.59
N ARG A 38 -2.64 -20.22 22.71
CA ARG A 38 -2.94 -18.84 23.13
C ARG A 38 -3.31 -17.90 21.96
N VAL A 39 -3.29 -18.37 20.72
CA VAL A 39 -3.74 -17.61 19.56
C VAL A 39 -5.25 -17.75 19.46
N ARG A 40 -5.94 -16.65 19.22
CA ARG A 40 -7.41 -16.65 19.07
C ARG A 40 -7.84 -17.62 17.97
N PRO A 41 -8.90 -18.41 18.19
CA PRO A 41 -9.46 -19.28 17.15
C PRO A 41 -9.92 -18.46 15.93
N ALA A 42 -9.88 -19.10 14.75
CA ALA A 42 -10.42 -18.49 13.54
C ALA A 42 -11.91 -18.14 13.72
N GLY A 43 -12.31 -16.96 13.23
CA GLY A 43 -13.67 -16.47 13.33
C GLY A 43 -14.01 -15.70 14.61
N SER A 44 -13.11 -15.66 15.62
CA SER A 44 -13.31 -14.85 16.84
C SER A 44 -13.36 -13.36 16.51
N SER A 45 -14.25 -12.62 17.17
CA SER A 45 -14.39 -11.16 16.99
C SER A 45 -13.16 -10.39 17.46
N LEU A 46 -12.81 -9.33 16.75
CA LEU A 46 -11.70 -8.42 17.07
C LEU A 46 -12.25 -7.07 17.52
N LYS A 47 -12.12 -6.76 18.81
CA LYS A 47 -12.72 -5.54 19.41
C LYS A 47 -12.10 -4.23 18.93
N THR A 48 -10.78 -4.20 18.74
CA THR A 48 -10.04 -2.95 18.51
C THR A 48 -10.16 -2.46 17.06
N PHE A 49 -10.20 -3.38 16.09
CA PHE A 49 -10.18 -3.05 14.66
C PHE A 49 -11.42 -3.52 13.90
N GLY A 50 -12.35 -4.17 14.58
CA GLY A 50 -13.45 -4.90 13.92
C GLY A 50 -12.95 -6.12 13.14
N GLY A 51 -13.86 -6.87 12.56
CA GLY A 51 -13.57 -8.07 11.79
C GLY A 51 -13.30 -9.31 12.65
N ARG A 52 -12.80 -10.37 12.02
CA ARG A 52 -12.62 -11.70 12.62
C ARG A 52 -11.15 -12.13 12.63
N ALA A 53 -10.75 -12.87 13.67
CA ALA A 53 -9.42 -13.44 13.77
C ALA A 53 -9.22 -14.53 12.70
N SER A 54 -8.00 -14.62 12.16
CA SER A 54 -7.62 -15.61 11.14
C SER A 54 -7.22 -16.97 11.73
N GLY A 55 -7.13 -17.09 13.06
CA GLY A 55 -6.68 -18.32 13.74
C GLY A 55 -5.16 -18.49 13.80
N PRO A 56 -4.69 -19.62 14.34
CA PRO A 56 -3.27 -19.90 14.51
C PRO A 56 -2.55 -20.37 13.22
N GLU A 57 -3.29 -20.82 12.20
CA GLU A 57 -2.75 -21.46 11.02
C GLU A 57 -1.72 -20.60 10.26
N PRO A 58 -1.94 -19.28 10.03
CA PRO A 58 -0.95 -18.45 9.36
C PRO A 58 0.37 -18.37 10.15
N LEU A 59 0.32 -18.36 11.47
CA LEU A 59 1.50 -18.36 12.34
C LEU A 59 2.25 -19.70 12.28
N VAL A 60 1.54 -20.82 12.28
CA VAL A 60 2.12 -22.17 12.11
C VAL A 60 2.83 -22.29 10.77
N ASP A 61 2.21 -21.77 9.72
CA ASP A 61 2.78 -21.78 8.37
C ASP A 61 4.06 -20.91 8.28
N LEU A 62 4.07 -19.73 8.93
CA LEU A 62 5.28 -18.93 9.07
C LEU A 62 6.41 -19.70 9.77
N PHE A 63 6.12 -20.39 10.85
CA PHE A 63 7.15 -21.18 11.57
C PHE A 63 7.70 -22.31 10.70
N LYS A 64 6.84 -23.05 10.01
CA LYS A 64 7.26 -24.11 9.08
C LYS A 64 8.13 -23.54 7.95
N PHE A 65 7.72 -22.41 7.36
CA PHE A 65 8.47 -21.74 6.33
C PHE A 65 9.86 -21.32 6.82
N THR A 66 9.91 -20.68 7.99
CA THR A 66 11.16 -20.21 8.60
C THR A 66 12.14 -21.37 8.86
N VAL A 67 11.65 -22.48 9.43
CA VAL A 67 12.49 -23.66 9.69
C VAL A 67 13.05 -24.25 8.40
N ARG A 68 12.23 -24.36 7.35
CA ARG A 68 12.70 -24.85 6.03
C ARG A 68 13.78 -23.95 5.45
N LEU A 69 13.55 -22.64 5.47
CA LEU A 69 14.47 -21.64 4.92
C LEU A 69 15.83 -21.69 5.64
N PHE A 70 15.84 -21.67 6.97
CA PHE A 70 17.08 -21.72 7.75
C PHE A 70 17.81 -23.07 7.62
N ASN A 71 17.09 -24.19 7.52
CA ASN A 71 17.70 -25.47 7.25
C ASN A 71 18.37 -25.53 5.87
N GLY A 72 17.75 -24.92 4.85
CA GLY A 72 18.33 -24.79 3.51
C GLY A 72 19.56 -23.87 3.46
N ALA A 73 19.65 -22.91 4.40
CA ALA A 73 20.75 -21.97 4.53
C ALA A 73 21.84 -22.44 5.54
N ALA A 74 21.77 -23.68 5.99
CA ALA A 74 22.73 -24.18 6.99
C ALA A 74 24.20 -24.00 6.53
N GLY A 75 25.01 -23.37 7.36
CA GLY A 75 26.44 -23.12 7.08
C GLY A 75 26.75 -21.87 6.26
N ARG A 76 25.74 -21.09 5.86
CA ARG A 76 25.90 -19.81 5.15
C ARG A 76 24.96 -18.72 5.69
N LYS A 77 25.15 -17.49 5.24
CA LYS A 77 24.18 -16.40 5.46
C LYS A 77 22.98 -16.58 4.52
N LEU A 78 21.83 -16.03 4.92
CA LEU A 78 20.69 -15.88 4.02
C LEU A 78 21.05 -14.97 2.84
N THR A 79 20.55 -15.30 1.68
CA THR A 79 20.63 -14.42 0.50
C THR A 79 19.65 -13.25 0.64
N PRO A 80 19.81 -12.16 -0.13
CA PRO A 80 18.83 -11.06 -0.15
C PRO A 80 17.42 -11.56 -0.47
N LEU A 81 17.27 -12.48 -1.44
CA LEU A 81 15.97 -13.05 -1.81
C LEU A 81 15.36 -13.89 -0.67
N GLU A 82 16.16 -14.68 0.05
CA GLU A 82 15.69 -15.42 1.23
C GLU A 82 15.24 -14.49 2.36
N CYS A 83 15.92 -13.36 2.57
CA CYS A 83 15.50 -12.33 3.51
C CYS A 83 14.20 -11.66 3.07
N HIS A 84 14.07 -11.34 1.78
CA HIS A 84 12.85 -10.81 1.18
C HIS A 84 11.67 -11.77 1.39
N ASP A 85 11.82 -13.04 1.06
CA ASP A 85 10.77 -14.06 1.19
C ASP A 85 10.34 -14.25 2.65
N LEU A 86 11.30 -14.21 3.59
CA LEU A 86 10.99 -14.26 5.03
C LEU A 86 10.20 -13.02 5.48
N CYS A 87 10.59 -11.82 5.06
CA CYS A 87 9.84 -10.60 5.37
C CYS A 87 8.43 -10.63 4.78
N CYS A 88 8.27 -11.08 3.55
CA CYS A 88 6.97 -11.27 2.91
C CYS A 88 6.12 -12.29 3.67
N LYS A 89 6.71 -13.40 4.12
CA LYS A 89 6.01 -14.42 4.90
C LYS A 89 5.56 -13.91 6.26
N ILE A 90 6.37 -13.07 6.93
CA ILE A 90 5.98 -12.38 8.16
C ILE A 90 4.81 -11.43 7.90
N ALA A 91 4.85 -10.67 6.82
CA ALA A 91 3.78 -9.76 6.45
C ALA A 91 2.46 -10.51 6.13
N GLN A 92 2.56 -11.70 5.56
CA GLN A 92 1.42 -12.54 5.18
C GLN A 92 0.54 -12.92 6.38
N ILE A 93 1.11 -13.06 7.58
CA ILE A 93 0.33 -13.43 8.78
C ILE A 93 -0.45 -12.25 9.39
N VAL A 94 -0.22 -11.02 8.93
CA VAL A 94 -0.94 -9.83 9.40
C VAL A 94 -2.25 -9.71 8.62
N VAL A 95 -3.19 -10.60 8.95
CA VAL A 95 -4.49 -10.72 8.29
C VAL A 95 -5.60 -10.58 9.32
N VAL A 96 -6.65 -9.83 9.00
CA VAL A 96 -7.84 -9.65 9.82
C VAL A 96 -9.07 -9.88 8.95
N GLY A 97 -9.91 -10.85 9.33
CA GLY A 97 -11.13 -11.17 8.59
C GLY A 97 -10.87 -11.56 7.12
N GLY A 98 -9.77 -12.30 6.87
CA GLY A 98 -9.36 -12.66 5.50
C GLY A 98 -8.73 -11.50 4.69
N VAL A 99 -8.70 -10.28 5.24
CA VAL A 99 -8.15 -9.11 4.55
C VAL A 99 -6.71 -8.84 5.01
N ARG A 100 -5.81 -8.70 4.04
CA ARG A 100 -4.41 -8.33 4.27
C ARG A 100 -4.31 -6.91 4.89
N ARG A 101 -3.56 -6.77 5.99
CA ARG A 101 -3.35 -5.52 6.72
C ARG A 101 -1.91 -5.03 6.70
N SER A 102 -1.04 -5.65 5.90
CA SER A 102 0.36 -5.25 5.74
C SER A 102 0.74 -5.20 4.27
N ALA A 103 1.71 -4.38 3.95
CA ALA A 103 2.35 -4.31 2.65
C ALA A 103 3.82 -3.94 2.85
N LEU A 104 4.65 -4.30 1.90
CA LEU A 104 6.09 -4.02 1.89
C LEU A 104 6.49 -3.35 0.58
N ILE A 105 7.61 -2.65 0.60
CA ILE A 105 8.41 -2.37 -0.59
C ILE A 105 9.82 -2.90 -0.33
N SER A 106 10.37 -3.61 -1.30
CA SER A 106 11.77 -4.04 -1.32
C SER A 106 12.54 -3.13 -2.25
N LEU A 107 13.52 -2.43 -1.70
CA LEU A 107 14.47 -1.62 -2.45
C LEU A 107 15.75 -2.41 -2.58
N SER A 108 16.11 -2.82 -3.79
CA SER A 108 17.25 -3.70 -4.05
C SER A 108 18.26 -3.04 -4.97
N ASP A 109 19.50 -3.48 -4.84
CA ASP A 109 20.58 -3.01 -5.73
C ASP A 109 20.35 -3.47 -7.17
N LEU A 110 20.85 -2.67 -8.12
CA LEU A 110 20.76 -2.96 -9.54
C LEU A 110 21.47 -4.27 -9.94
N GLN A 111 22.47 -4.68 -9.15
CA GLN A 111 23.25 -5.90 -9.40
C GLN A 111 22.64 -7.16 -8.77
N ASP A 112 21.52 -7.04 -8.05
CA ASP A 112 20.85 -8.19 -7.43
C ASP A 112 19.89 -8.83 -8.43
N ASP A 113 20.42 -9.80 -9.19
CA ASP A 113 19.68 -10.51 -10.23
C ASP A 113 18.58 -11.41 -9.65
N ASP A 114 18.82 -12.00 -8.48
CA ASP A 114 17.83 -12.84 -7.81
C ASP A 114 16.55 -12.06 -7.46
N ILE A 115 16.72 -10.85 -6.92
CA ILE A 115 15.57 -9.96 -6.64
C ILE A 115 14.96 -9.42 -7.94
N ARG A 116 15.77 -9.11 -8.96
CA ARG A 116 15.28 -8.67 -10.28
C ARG A 116 14.30 -9.70 -10.87
N GLN A 117 14.63 -10.97 -10.74
CA GLN A 117 13.85 -12.07 -11.30
C GLN A 117 12.82 -12.67 -10.35
N ALA A 118 12.71 -12.15 -9.13
CA ALA A 118 11.89 -12.74 -8.07
C ALA A 118 10.41 -12.94 -8.45
N LYS A 119 9.91 -12.14 -9.39
CA LYS A 119 8.52 -12.20 -9.88
C LYS A 119 8.43 -12.39 -11.40
N HIS A 120 9.37 -13.12 -11.97
CA HIS A 120 9.27 -13.58 -13.35
C HIS A 120 8.49 -14.91 -13.42
N GLY A 121 7.76 -15.13 -14.50
CA GLY A 121 7.02 -16.36 -14.75
C GLY A 121 5.90 -16.62 -13.73
N ALA A 122 5.65 -17.88 -13.43
CA ALA A 122 4.54 -18.32 -12.56
C ALA A 122 4.90 -18.31 -11.05
N TRP A 123 5.64 -17.30 -10.60
CA TRP A 123 6.09 -17.15 -9.20
C TRP A 123 4.96 -17.25 -8.17
N TYR A 124 3.75 -16.81 -8.53
CA TYR A 124 2.56 -16.84 -7.66
C TYR A 124 2.11 -18.26 -7.28
N ASN A 125 2.52 -19.28 -8.04
CA ASN A 125 2.25 -20.68 -7.73
C ASN A 125 3.24 -21.28 -6.73
N THR A 126 4.50 -20.85 -6.77
CA THR A 126 5.58 -21.40 -5.95
C THR A 126 5.89 -20.58 -4.72
N GLU A 127 5.87 -19.24 -4.87
CA GLU A 127 6.26 -18.28 -3.83
C GLU A 127 5.20 -17.16 -3.66
N PRO A 128 3.93 -17.51 -3.35
CA PRO A 128 2.81 -16.56 -3.33
C PRO A 128 2.98 -15.43 -2.31
N GLN A 129 3.81 -15.61 -1.26
CA GLN A 129 4.11 -14.55 -0.29
C GLN A 129 4.79 -13.34 -0.93
N ARG A 130 5.50 -13.48 -2.06
CA ARG A 130 6.14 -12.37 -2.78
C ARG A 130 5.15 -11.31 -3.25
N GLY A 131 3.87 -11.67 -3.39
CA GLY A 131 2.78 -10.72 -3.64
C GLY A 131 2.55 -9.68 -2.53
N LEU A 132 3.19 -9.82 -1.36
CA LEU A 132 3.11 -8.88 -0.24
C LEU A 132 4.06 -7.67 -0.40
N ALA A 133 5.07 -7.79 -1.26
CA ALA A 133 6.04 -6.72 -1.51
C ALA A 133 5.88 -6.15 -2.93
N ASN A 134 6.01 -4.83 -3.05
CA ASN A 134 6.39 -4.19 -4.30
C ASN A 134 7.93 -4.21 -4.38
N ASN A 135 8.49 -4.54 -5.52
CA ASN A 135 9.95 -4.55 -5.69
C ASN A 135 10.37 -3.39 -6.60
N SER A 136 11.34 -2.61 -6.15
CA SER A 136 11.89 -1.50 -6.91
C SER A 136 13.41 -1.54 -6.93
N ALA A 137 14.00 -1.23 -8.08
CA ALA A 137 15.42 -0.99 -8.20
C ALA A 137 15.77 0.35 -7.54
N CYS A 138 16.76 0.36 -6.67
CA CYS A 138 17.19 1.52 -5.90
C CYS A 138 18.37 2.22 -6.58
N TYR A 139 18.14 3.44 -7.07
CA TYR A 139 19.14 4.24 -7.76
C TYR A 139 19.71 5.32 -6.84
N THR A 140 21.01 5.42 -6.73
CA THR A 140 21.72 6.48 -5.98
C THR A 140 22.14 7.65 -6.88
N SER A 141 22.08 7.48 -8.20
CA SER A 141 22.34 8.49 -9.24
C SER A 141 21.62 8.08 -10.51
N LYS A 142 21.58 8.96 -11.50
CA LYS A 142 21.10 8.61 -12.85
C LYS A 142 21.98 7.49 -13.42
N PRO A 143 21.40 6.35 -13.85
CA PRO A 143 22.18 5.24 -14.39
C PRO A 143 22.78 5.57 -15.76
N SER A 144 23.80 4.81 -16.16
CA SER A 144 24.22 4.81 -17.57
C SER A 144 23.07 4.27 -18.44
N PHE A 145 23.09 4.67 -19.73
CA PHE A 145 22.07 4.21 -20.68
C PHE A 145 21.96 2.67 -20.75
N ASN A 146 23.10 1.99 -20.78
CA ASN A 146 23.10 0.50 -20.85
C ASN A 146 22.48 -0.13 -19.60
N LEU A 147 22.78 0.39 -18.41
CA LEU A 147 22.23 -0.13 -17.16
C LEU A 147 20.72 0.12 -17.10
N PHE A 148 20.27 1.32 -17.50
CA PHE A 148 18.85 1.63 -17.60
C PHE A 148 18.13 0.72 -18.59
N SER A 149 18.70 0.52 -19.79
CA SER A 149 18.11 -0.32 -20.84
C SER A 149 17.94 -1.76 -20.40
N ASN A 150 18.93 -2.32 -19.66
CA ASN A 150 18.84 -3.67 -19.13
C ASN A 150 17.69 -3.81 -18.11
N GLU A 151 17.55 -2.85 -17.19
CA GLU A 151 16.43 -2.86 -16.21
C GLU A 151 15.08 -2.66 -16.93
N TRP A 152 15.04 -1.79 -17.94
CA TRP A 152 13.84 -1.50 -18.70
C TRP A 152 13.36 -2.72 -19.50
N SER A 153 14.30 -3.44 -20.13
CA SER A 153 13.98 -4.71 -20.81
C SER A 153 13.51 -5.79 -19.85
N SER A 154 14.18 -5.93 -18.69
CA SER A 154 13.77 -6.90 -17.66
C SER A 154 12.37 -6.62 -17.10
N LEU A 155 12.01 -5.34 -16.94
CA LEU A 155 10.66 -4.91 -16.55
C LEU A 155 9.61 -5.40 -17.56
N HIS A 156 9.86 -5.21 -18.84
CA HIS A 156 8.97 -5.67 -19.92
C HIS A 156 8.86 -7.21 -19.94
N GLU A 157 9.99 -7.91 -19.89
CA GLU A 157 10.04 -9.38 -19.89
C GLU A 157 9.31 -10.01 -18.71
N SER A 158 9.32 -9.35 -17.54
CA SER A 158 8.65 -9.86 -16.34
C SER A 158 7.14 -9.94 -16.47
N GLN A 159 6.52 -9.07 -17.28
CA GLN A 159 5.06 -8.89 -17.40
C GLN A 159 4.35 -8.68 -16.05
N SER A 160 5.10 -8.51 -14.96
CA SER A 160 4.61 -8.34 -13.59
C SER A 160 4.68 -6.88 -13.11
N GLY A 161 5.22 -5.97 -13.94
CA GLY A 161 5.45 -4.58 -13.57
C GLY A 161 6.62 -4.36 -12.61
N GLU A 162 7.48 -5.36 -12.42
CA GLU A 162 8.61 -5.27 -11.52
C GLU A 162 9.95 -5.54 -12.23
N ARG A 163 11.01 -4.84 -11.83
CA ARG A 163 11.09 -3.88 -10.70
C ARG A 163 10.66 -2.47 -11.14
N GLY A 164 9.95 -1.78 -10.23
CA GLY A 164 9.73 -0.36 -10.38
C GLY A 164 11.01 0.46 -10.14
N ILE A 165 10.93 1.77 -10.27
CA ILE A 165 12.05 2.70 -10.05
C ILE A 165 11.88 3.39 -8.69
N PHE A 166 12.95 3.42 -7.89
CA PHE A 166 13.11 4.29 -6.74
C PHE A 166 14.47 5.00 -6.81
N SER A 167 14.50 6.33 -6.85
CA SER A 167 15.74 7.11 -6.87
C SER A 167 15.94 7.87 -5.58
N ARG A 168 17.00 7.54 -4.83
CA ARG A 168 17.42 8.28 -3.62
C ARG A 168 17.87 9.68 -3.97
N ALA A 169 18.64 9.85 -5.04
CA ALA A 169 19.09 11.16 -5.49
C ALA A 169 17.92 12.09 -5.83
N ALA A 170 16.91 11.60 -6.56
CA ALA A 170 15.71 12.38 -6.83
C ALA A 170 14.88 12.64 -5.57
N SER A 171 14.84 11.69 -4.61
CA SER A 171 14.19 11.87 -3.31
C SER A 171 14.87 12.94 -2.47
N GLN A 172 16.22 13.01 -2.49
CA GLN A 172 17.00 14.07 -1.84
C GLN A 172 16.72 15.43 -2.48
N LYS A 173 16.73 15.51 -3.81
CA LYS A 173 16.36 16.75 -4.55
C LYS A 173 14.96 17.22 -4.18
N GLN A 174 13.99 16.30 -4.12
CA GLN A 174 12.62 16.61 -3.74
C GLN A 174 12.52 17.11 -2.30
N ALA A 175 13.22 16.47 -1.36
CA ALA A 175 13.26 16.88 0.04
C ALA A 175 13.87 18.28 0.23
N ALA A 176 14.85 18.68 -0.60
CA ALA A 176 15.49 19.99 -0.54
C ALA A 176 14.59 21.15 -0.99
N ARG A 177 13.55 20.88 -1.83
CA ARG A 177 12.79 21.94 -2.53
C ARG A 177 12.08 22.94 -1.64
N ASN A 178 11.56 22.49 -0.50
CA ASN A 178 10.79 23.34 0.40
C ASN A 178 11.62 24.03 1.50
N GLY A 179 12.93 23.73 1.60
CA GLY A 179 13.86 24.31 2.55
C GLY A 179 13.60 23.96 4.03
N ARG A 180 12.64 23.09 4.34
CA ARG A 180 12.30 22.68 5.72
C ARG A 180 12.88 21.33 6.11
N ARG A 181 13.45 20.58 5.17
CA ARG A 181 13.89 19.20 5.39
C ARG A 181 15.38 19.05 5.11
N ASP A 182 16.09 18.35 6.00
CA ASP A 182 17.47 17.92 5.76
C ASP A 182 17.49 16.89 4.60
N SER A 183 18.03 17.32 3.45
CA SER A 183 18.06 16.52 2.22
C SER A 183 19.20 15.50 2.15
N GLU A 184 20.20 15.61 3.03
CA GLU A 184 21.39 14.75 3.03
C GLU A 184 21.14 13.37 3.72
N ARG A 185 19.90 13.12 4.12
CA ARG A 185 19.53 11.86 4.75
C ARG A 185 19.45 10.70 3.76
N ASP A 186 19.67 9.50 4.29
CA ASP A 186 19.43 8.25 3.56
C ASP A 186 17.92 7.97 3.51
N PHE A 187 17.30 8.25 2.37
CA PHE A 187 15.87 8.09 2.20
C PHE A 187 15.50 6.73 1.61
N GLY A 188 14.41 6.20 2.14
CA GLY A 188 13.60 5.14 1.57
C GLY A 188 12.17 5.65 1.35
N THR A 189 11.21 4.74 1.31
CA THR A 189 9.82 5.06 1.06
C THR A 189 8.88 4.04 1.71
N ASN A 190 7.60 4.36 1.80
CA ASN A 190 6.54 3.44 2.17
C ASN A 190 6.16 2.50 1.00
N PRO A 191 5.36 1.45 1.22
CA PRO A 191 5.06 0.42 0.22
C PRO A 191 4.54 0.92 -1.13
N CYS A 192 3.71 1.94 -1.12
CA CYS A 192 3.15 2.54 -2.35
C CYS A 192 4.01 3.69 -2.89
N SER A 193 5.12 3.98 -2.24
CA SER A 193 6.14 4.92 -2.71
C SER A 193 5.70 6.39 -2.80
N GLU A 194 4.63 6.81 -2.11
CA GLU A 194 4.21 8.23 -2.08
C GLU A 194 4.95 9.08 -1.05
N ILE A 195 5.54 8.47 -0.01
CA ILE A 195 6.19 9.18 1.09
C ILE A 195 7.70 8.95 1.07
N ILE A 196 8.46 10.02 1.14
CA ILE A 196 9.92 9.98 1.32
C ILE A 196 10.19 9.84 2.82
N LEU A 197 10.80 8.73 3.24
CA LEU A 197 11.01 8.38 4.65
C LEU A 197 12.50 8.24 4.99
N ARG A 198 12.87 8.70 6.18
CA ARG A 198 14.12 8.30 6.84
C ARG A 198 14.00 6.88 7.39
N PRO A 199 15.11 6.19 7.66
CA PRO A 199 15.07 4.95 8.44
C PRO A 199 14.35 5.12 9.78
N ASN A 200 13.52 4.15 10.17
CA ASN A 200 12.77 4.16 11.43
C ASN A 200 11.88 5.42 11.59
N GLN A 201 11.01 5.70 10.63
CA GLN A 201 10.16 6.87 10.64
C GLN A 201 8.73 6.54 10.17
N PHE A 202 7.76 7.27 10.68
CA PHE A 202 6.36 7.24 10.27
C PHE A 202 5.94 8.54 9.57
N CYS A 203 4.86 8.46 8.82
CA CYS A 203 4.16 9.60 8.24
C CYS A 203 2.67 9.50 8.56
N ASN A 204 2.04 10.64 8.79
CA ASN A 204 0.61 10.74 9.10
C ASN A 204 -0.17 11.04 7.83
N LEU A 205 -0.91 10.02 7.34
CA LEU A 205 -1.68 10.12 6.11
C LEU A 205 -3.10 10.63 6.37
N SER A 206 -3.53 11.57 5.56
CA SER A 206 -4.92 12.01 5.44
C SER A 206 -5.29 12.15 3.97
N GLU A 207 -6.58 12.12 3.65
CA GLU A 207 -7.03 12.05 2.27
C GLU A 207 -8.20 13.00 2.01
N VAL A 208 -8.08 13.80 0.96
CA VAL A 208 -9.11 14.69 0.44
C VAL A 208 -9.84 13.97 -0.67
N VAL A 209 -11.14 13.73 -0.49
CA VAL A 209 -11.99 13.17 -1.53
C VAL A 209 -12.48 14.30 -2.44
N VAL A 210 -11.99 14.29 -3.66
CA VAL A 210 -12.41 15.19 -4.73
C VAL A 210 -13.72 14.69 -5.33
N ARG A 211 -14.63 15.60 -5.60
CA ARG A 211 -15.91 15.34 -6.25
C ARG A 211 -16.01 16.11 -7.57
N PRO A 212 -16.80 15.64 -8.53
CA PRO A 212 -16.98 16.31 -9.82
C PRO A 212 -17.39 17.79 -9.71
N GLU A 213 -18.22 18.09 -8.70
CA GLU A 213 -18.75 19.42 -8.43
C GLU A 213 -17.83 20.33 -7.59
N ASP A 214 -16.68 19.83 -7.14
CA ASP A 214 -15.78 20.63 -6.31
C ASP A 214 -15.21 21.83 -7.08
N THR A 215 -15.18 22.95 -6.40
CA THR A 215 -14.54 24.19 -6.83
C THR A 215 -13.21 24.39 -6.09
N LEU A 216 -12.38 25.33 -6.51
CA LEU A 216 -11.16 25.68 -5.79
C LEU A 216 -11.46 26.01 -4.30
N ASN A 217 -12.54 26.70 -4.00
CA ASN A 217 -12.87 27.08 -2.62
C ASN A 217 -13.28 25.85 -1.77
N SER A 218 -14.06 24.94 -2.32
CA SER A 218 -14.41 23.70 -1.60
C SER A 218 -13.20 22.79 -1.40
N LEU A 219 -12.31 22.68 -2.40
CA LEU A 219 -11.07 21.94 -2.29
C LEU A 219 -10.13 22.53 -1.23
N ARG A 220 -9.94 23.85 -1.18
CA ARG A 220 -9.16 24.52 -0.13
C ARG A 220 -9.70 24.17 1.26
N ARG A 221 -11.02 24.22 1.46
CA ARG A 221 -11.64 23.87 2.73
C ARG A 221 -11.37 22.40 3.10
N LYS A 222 -11.50 21.46 2.15
CA LYS A 222 -11.22 20.04 2.36
C LYS A 222 -9.74 19.80 2.68
N VAL A 223 -8.81 20.43 1.96
CA VAL A 223 -7.37 20.38 2.22
C VAL A 223 -7.05 20.88 3.63
N ARG A 224 -7.64 21.99 4.04
CA ARG A 224 -7.47 22.53 5.40
C ARG A 224 -7.90 21.52 6.46
N VAL A 225 -9.08 20.92 6.34
CA VAL A 225 -9.57 19.93 7.30
C VAL A 225 -8.66 18.69 7.33
N ALA A 226 -8.28 18.15 6.18
CA ALA A 226 -7.38 17.00 6.09
C ALA A 226 -6.02 17.31 6.72
N THR A 227 -5.49 18.52 6.52
CA THR A 227 -4.23 18.95 7.13
C THR A 227 -4.33 19.08 8.65
N ILE A 228 -5.45 19.61 9.17
CA ILE A 228 -5.69 19.66 10.62
C ILE A 228 -5.70 18.25 11.21
N LEU A 229 -6.44 17.32 10.61
CA LEU A 229 -6.50 15.93 11.07
C LEU A 229 -5.12 15.26 11.06
N GLY A 230 -4.35 15.44 9.99
CA GLY A 230 -2.98 14.92 9.91
C GLY A 230 -2.06 15.53 10.97
N THR A 231 -2.16 16.85 11.23
CA THR A 231 -1.36 17.53 12.25
C THR A 231 -1.72 17.07 13.67
N LEU A 232 -3.01 16.83 13.94
CA LEU A 232 -3.47 16.21 15.20
C LEU A 232 -2.91 14.79 15.34
N GLN A 233 -2.95 13.99 14.29
CA GLN A 233 -2.39 12.63 14.29
C GLN A 233 -0.89 12.64 14.57
N ALA A 234 -0.14 13.66 14.12
CA ALA A 234 1.30 13.78 14.35
C ALA A 234 1.68 13.94 15.83
N THR A 235 0.73 14.27 16.71
CA THR A 235 0.96 14.29 18.18
C THR A 235 0.98 12.89 18.79
N LEU A 236 0.55 11.85 18.07
CA LEU A 236 0.45 10.47 18.58
C LEU A 236 1.78 9.74 18.40
N THR A 237 2.72 9.93 19.32
CA THR A 237 4.09 9.41 19.24
C THR A 237 4.44 8.40 20.33
N ASP A 238 3.43 7.82 21.02
CA ASP A 238 3.65 6.74 22.00
C ASP A 238 3.80 5.38 21.32
N PHE A 239 5.00 5.08 20.85
CA PHE A 239 5.35 3.83 20.16
C PHE A 239 5.91 2.78 21.12
N ARG A 240 5.07 2.23 22.00
CA ARG A 240 5.43 1.35 23.13
C ARG A 240 6.27 0.12 22.76
N TYR A 241 6.10 -0.40 21.54
CA TYR A 241 6.75 -1.64 21.10
C TYR A 241 7.95 -1.42 20.17
N LEU A 242 8.29 -0.15 19.89
CA LEU A 242 9.38 0.21 19.00
C LEU A 242 10.55 0.80 19.75
N ARG A 243 11.74 0.79 19.13
CA ARG A 243 12.90 1.47 19.68
C ARG A 243 12.69 2.99 19.68
N ASN A 244 13.26 3.70 20.66
CA ASN A 244 13.12 5.16 20.81
C ASN A 244 13.46 5.94 19.54
N ILE A 245 14.37 5.44 18.69
CA ILE A 245 14.71 6.10 17.43
C ILE A 245 13.51 6.34 16.52
N TRP A 246 12.48 5.48 16.55
CA TRP A 246 11.25 5.69 15.81
C TRP A 246 10.50 6.92 16.29
N LYS A 247 10.43 7.11 17.61
CA LYS A 247 9.80 8.28 18.22
C LYS A 247 10.58 9.55 17.85
N THR A 248 11.90 9.54 18.11
CA THR A 248 12.77 10.68 17.82
C THR A 248 12.67 11.13 16.36
N ASN A 249 12.82 10.21 15.41
CA ASN A 249 12.79 10.55 13.99
C ASN A 249 11.40 11.04 13.53
N THR A 250 10.33 10.51 14.14
CA THR A 250 8.96 10.93 13.82
C THR A 250 8.65 12.31 14.38
N GLU A 251 9.06 12.59 15.62
CA GLU A 251 8.83 13.88 16.28
C GLU A 251 9.65 15.01 15.64
N GLU A 252 10.90 14.73 15.22
CA GLU A 252 11.76 15.74 14.56
C GLU A 252 11.14 16.30 13.27
N GLU A 253 10.52 15.47 12.46
CA GLU A 253 10.02 15.88 11.14
C GLU A 253 8.49 16.03 11.08
N SER A 254 7.75 15.39 12.01
CA SER A 254 6.27 15.43 12.10
C SER A 254 5.57 15.26 10.74
N LEU A 255 6.05 14.32 9.90
CA LEU A 255 5.64 14.19 8.51
C LEU A 255 4.14 14.02 8.34
N LEU A 256 3.56 14.75 7.39
CA LEU A 256 2.20 14.54 6.89
C LEU A 256 2.23 14.00 5.46
N GLY A 257 1.15 13.32 5.10
CA GLY A 257 0.86 12.92 3.73
C GLY A 257 -0.59 13.28 3.39
N VAL A 258 -0.85 14.58 3.19
CA VAL A 258 -2.16 15.05 2.72
C VAL A 258 -2.29 14.70 1.26
N SER A 259 -3.17 13.75 0.95
CA SER A 259 -3.37 13.20 -0.40
C SER A 259 -4.67 13.72 -1.02
N LEU A 260 -4.72 13.72 -2.35
CA LEU A 260 -5.93 13.91 -3.14
C LEU A 260 -6.34 12.58 -3.77
N THR A 261 -7.64 12.23 -3.71
CA THR A 261 -8.21 11.10 -4.43
C THR A 261 -9.44 11.55 -5.21
N GLY A 262 -9.76 10.89 -6.33
CA GLY A 262 -10.78 11.37 -7.26
C GLY A 262 -10.28 12.48 -8.19
N ILE A 263 -8.98 12.60 -8.38
CA ILE A 263 -8.35 13.64 -9.20
C ILE A 263 -9.00 13.68 -10.61
N LEU A 264 -9.12 12.52 -11.22
CA LEU A 264 -9.64 12.38 -12.60
C LEU A 264 -11.18 12.30 -12.69
N ASP A 265 -11.88 12.52 -11.57
CA ASP A 265 -13.33 12.75 -11.56
C ASP A 265 -13.69 14.25 -11.73
N ASN A 266 -12.72 15.17 -11.62
CA ASN A 266 -12.97 16.62 -11.65
C ASN A 266 -12.10 17.32 -12.71
N PRO A 267 -12.71 17.98 -13.71
CA PRO A 267 -11.96 18.65 -14.80
C PRO A 267 -10.98 19.74 -14.36
N LEU A 268 -11.18 20.36 -13.18
CA LEU A 268 -10.22 21.35 -12.65
C LEU A 268 -8.86 20.75 -12.34
N LEU A 269 -8.77 19.43 -12.13
CA LEU A 269 -7.59 18.72 -11.68
C LEU A 269 -6.93 17.86 -12.78
N THR A 270 -7.43 17.94 -14.01
CA THR A 270 -6.89 17.25 -15.19
C THR A 270 -5.97 18.14 -16.02
N LEU A 271 -5.26 17.54 -16.96
CA LEU A 271 -4.39 18.28 -17.92
C LEU A 271 -5.16 19.25 -18.83
N ASP A 272 -6.47 19.08 -18.98
CA ASP A 272 -7.31 20.00 -19.75
C ASP A 272 -7.43 21.38 -19.14
N ASN A 273 -7.11 21.51 -17.84
CA ASN A 273 -7.08 22.79 -17.16
C ASN A 273 -5.72 23.49 -17.38
N PRO A 274 -5.64 24.57 -18.18
CA PRO A 274 -4.38 25.29 -18.41
C PRO A 274 -3.81 25.93 -17.15
N ASN A 275 -4.61 26.10 -16.10
CA ASN A 275 -4.21 26.70 -14.83
C ASN A 275 -3.94 25.64 -13.73
N LEU A 276 -3.84 24.35 -14.08
CA LEU A 276 -3.70 23.26 -13.13
C LEU A 276 -2.53 23.49 -12.14
N GLY A 277 -1.34 23.82 -12.63
CA GLY A 277 -0.18 24.07 -11.77
C GLY A 277 -0.45 25.17 -10.74
N SER A 278 -0.96 26.33 -11.16
CA SER A 278 -1.30 27.43 -10.23
C SER A 278 -2.39 27.05 -9.23
N LEU A 279 -3.36 26.23 -9.64
CA LEU A 279 -4.41 25.73 -8.75
C LEU A 279 -3.81 24.81 -7.68
N LEU A 280 -2.97 23.86 -8.08
CA LEU A 280 -2.30 22.93 -7.18
C LEU A 280 -1.38 23.65 -6.18
N GLU A 281 -0.66 24.68 -6.60
CA GLU A 281 0.16 25.51 -5.70
C GLU A 281 -0.69 26.23 -4.64
N LYS A 282 -1.86 26.76 -5.00
CA LYS A 282 -2.78 27.35 -4.04
C LYS A 282 -3.27 26.36 -3.00
N LEU A 283 -3.56 25.12 -3.42
CA LEU A 283 -3.95 24.05 -2.52
C LEU A 283 -2.77 23.61 -1.62
N ARG A 284 -1.57 23.47 -2.17
CA ARG A 284 -0.35 23.14 -1.42
C ARG A 284 -0.07 24.22 -0.35
N ASN A 285 -0.13 25.49 -0.73
CA ASN A 285 0.08 26.60 0.20
C ASN A 285 -0.98 26.63 1.31
N GLU A 286 -2.25 26.33 1.01
CA GLU A 286 -3.28 26.15 2.04
C GLU A 286 -2.91 25.07 3.06
N ALA A 287 -2.35 23.94 2.60
CA ALA A 287 -1.90 22.86 3.49
C ALA A 287 -0.71 23.32 4.36
N ILE A 288 0.29 23.99 3.77
CA ILE A 288 1.48 24.48 4.47
C ILE A 288 1.10 25.48 5.58
N GLU A 289 0.30 26.49 5.25
CA GLU A 289 -0.12 27.50 6.23
C GLU A 289 -1.01 26.92 7.33
N THR A 290 -1.88 25.98 6.97
CA THR A 290 -2.72 25.27 7.95
C THR A 290 -1.88 24.45 8.91
N ASN A 291 -0.90 23.68 8.40
CA ASN A 291 0.00 22.88 9.25
C ASN A 291 0.86 23.79 10.15
N LYS A 292 1.41 24.89 9.63
CA LYS A 292 2.16 25.86 10.43
C LYS A 292 1.34 26.37 11.62
N LEU A 293 0.12 26.85 11.35
CA LEU A 293 -0.77 27.37 12.40
C LEU A 293 -1.11 26.30 13.46
N TRP A 294 -1.43 25.07 13.02
CA TRP A 294 -1.87 24.03 13.95
C TRP A 294 -0.72 23.35 14.68
N SER A 295 0.47 23.24 14.07
CA SER A 295 1.66 22.75 14.77
C SER A 295 2.05 23.69 15.94
N GLU A 296 2.01 25.00 15.73
CA GLU A 296 2.22 25.99 16.80
C GLU A 296 1.18 25.84 17.94
N ARG A 297 -0.10 25.66 17.61
CA ARG A 297 -1.18 25.47 18.61
C ARG A 297 -1.02 24.17 19.41
N LEU A 298 -0.49 23.13 18.78
CA LEU A 298 -0.32 21.80 19.38
C LEU A 298 1.05 21.64 20.07
N GLY A 299 1.96 22.62 19.93
CA GLY A 299 3.29 22.56 20.52
C GLY A 299 4.21 21.52 19.90
N ILE A 300 4.01 21.20 18.62
CA ILE A 300 4.86 20.27 17.83
C ILE A 300 5.60 21.03 16.73
N PRO A 301 6.72 20.50 16.19
CA PRO A 301 7.38 21.08 15.04
C PRO A 301 6.47 21.16 13.82
N GLN A 302 6.63 22.21 13.00
CA GLN A 302 6.02 22.25 11.68
C GLN A 302 6.52 21.05 10.85
N SER A 303 5.61 20.37 10.15
CA SER A 303 5.95 19.23 9.31
C SER A 303 6.95 19.61 8.22
N THR A 304 8.01 18.82 8.08
CA THR A 304 9.06 19.08 7.08
C THR A 304 8.62 18.75 5.65
N ALA A 305 7.60 17.88 5.50
CA ALA A 305 6.89 17.64 4.24
C ALA A 305 5.42 17.29 4.54
N ILE A 306 4.49 17.73 3.67
CA ILE A 306 3.06 17.75 3.98
C ILE A 306 2.21 17.04 2.93
N THR A 307 2.47 17.24 1.64
CA THR A 307 1.56 16.85 0.56
C THR A 307 2.11 15.69 -0.28
N CYS A 308 1.21 14.82 -0.71
CA CYS A 308 1.51 13.67 -1.58
C CYS A 308 0.29 13.32 -2.44
N VAL A 309 0.41 12.33 -3.32
CA VAL A 309 -0.74 11.61 -3.88
C VAL A 309 -0.56 10.13 -3.61
N LYS A 310 -1.48 9.56 -2.83
CA LYS A 310 -1.55 8.15 -2.50
C LYS A 310 -2.39 7.40 -3.53
N PRO A 311 -2.05 6.17 -3.92
CA PRO A 311 -2.96 5.32 -4.66
C PRO A 311 -4.05 4.79 -3.72
N SER A 312 -5.17 5.47 -3.66
CA SER A 312 -6.26 5.22 -2.74
C SER A 312 -7.05 3.95 -3.11
N GLY A 313 -6.52 2.76 -2.79
CA GLY A 313 -7.15 1.49 -3.18
C GLY A 313 -8.45 1.19 -2.43
N THR A 314 -8.48 1.38 -1.11
CA THR A 314 -9.64 1.05 -0.27
C THR A 314 -10.56 2.26 -0.08
N VAL A 315 -10.01 3.42 0.30
CA VAL A 315 -10.82 4.63 0.58
C VAL A 315 -11.55 5.10 -0.67
N SER A 316 -10.90 5.13 -1.84
CA SER A 316 -11.56 5.51 -3.09
C SER A 316 -12.79 4.65 -3.40
N GLN A 317 -12.74 3.35 -3.10
CA GLN A 317 -13.88 2.45 -3.28
C GLN A 317 -14.99 2.72 -2.26
N LEU A 318 -14.61 2.96 -1.00
CA LEU A 318 -15.57 3.29 0.07
C LEU A 318 -16.36 4.57 -0.22
N VAL A 319 -15.68 5.58 -0.77
CA VAL A 319 -16.27 6.89 -1.04
C VAL A 319 -16.70 7.06 -2.50
N ASP A 320 -16.61 6.02 -3.32
CA ASP A 320 -16.94 6.02 -4.75
C ASP A 320 -16.26 7.17 -5.51
N SER A 321 -14.95 7.11 -5.61
CA SER A 321 -14.12 8.07 -6.36
C SER A 321 -13.09 7.34 -7.23
N ALA A 322 -12.49 8.05 -8.18
CA ALA A 322 -11.29 7.58 -8.86
C ALA A 322 -10.13 7.41 -7.86
N SER A 323 -9.22 6.46 -8.09
CA SER A 323 -8.16 6.10 -7.15
C SER A 323 -6.93 7.01 -7.32
N GLY A 324 -6.76 7.98 -6.42
CA GLY A 324 -5.63 8.91 -6.46
C GLY A 324 -5.56 9.64 -7.79
N ILE A 325 -4.46 9.47 -8.52
CA ILE A 325 -4.17 10.07 -9.83
C ILE A 325 -4.59 9.18 -11.01
N HIS A 326 -5.18 8.01 -10.74
CA HIS A 326 -5.59 7.07 -11.79
C HIS A 326 -7.01 7.36 -12.26
N GLY A 327 -7.30 7.04 -13.53
CA GLY A 327 -8.63 7.13 -14.11
C GLY A 327 -9.61 6.10 -13.55
N ARG A 328 -10.90 6.32 -13.78
CA ARG A 328 -11.93 5.30 -13.54
C ARG A 328 -11.73 4.13 -14.49
N TYR A 329 -12.19 2.96 -14.07
CA TYR A 329 -12.04 1.74 -14.89
C TYR A 329 -12.82 1.83 -16.21
N ALA A 330 -14.09 2.20 -16.14
CA ALA A 330 -14.98 2.37 -17.31
C ALA A 330 -16.20 3.25 -16.96
N PRO A 331 -17.00 3.72 -17.94
CA PRO A 331 -18.24 4.48 -17.68
C PRO A 331 -19.28 3.70 -16.87
N TYR A 332 -19.42 2.41 -17.14
CA TYR A 332 -20.27 1.46 -16.42
C TYR A 332 -19.48 0.18 -16.19
N TYR A 333 -19.44 -0.29 -14.94
CA TYR A 333 -18.68 -1.48 -14.59
C TYR A 333 -19.24 -2.19 -13.36
N ILE A 334 -18.90 -3.46 -13.23
CA ILE A 334 -19.11 -4.22 -12.00
C ILE A 334 -17.84 -4.13 -11.16
N ARG A 335 -17.99 -3.77 -9.89
CA ARG A 335 -16.96 -3.94 -8.89
C ARG A 335 -17.26 -5.17 -8.07
N ARG A 336 -16.35 -6.16 -8.06
CA ARG A 336 -16.46 -7.36 -7.23
C ARG A 336 -15.68 -7.23 -5.94
N VAL A 337 -16.32 -7.58 -4.84
CA VAL A 337 -15.75 -7.56 -3.49
C VAL A 337 -15.82 -8.98 -2.92
N ARG A 338 -14.71 -9.45 -2.40
CA ARG A 338 -14.58 -10.75 -1.77
C ARG A 338 -14.72 -10.65 -0.27
N ALA A 339 -15.49 -11.54 0.34
CA ALA A 339 -15.66 -11.65 1.78
C ALA A 339 -15.70 -13.11 2.23
N ASP A 340 -15.22 -13.40 3.44
CA ASP A 340 -15.30 -14.74 4.04
C ASP A 340 -16.77 -15.09 4.28
N VAL A 341 -17.21 -16.30 3.91
CA VAL A 341 -18.60 -16.76 4.07
C VAL A 341 -19.09 -16.72 5.51
N ARG A 342 -18.17 -16.71 6.48
CA ARG A 342 -18.46 -16.65 7.92
C ARG A 342 -18.61 -15.21 8.44
N ASP A 343 -18.28 -14.22 7.61
CA ASP A 343 -18.46 -12.82 7.99
C ASP A 343 -19.97 -12.51 8.03
N PRO A 344 -20.51 -11.98 9.15
CA PRO A 344 -21.90 -11.59 9.24
C PRO A 344 -22.36 -10.64 8.14
N LEU A 345 -21.45 -9.80 7.63
CA LEU A 345 -21.69 -8.90 6.50
C LEU A 345 -22.11 -9.66 5.24
N CYS A 346 -21.56 -10.85 5.00
CA CYS A 346 -21.96 -11.68 3.86
C CYS A 346 -23.45 -12.01 3.89
N LYS A 347 -23.97 -12.35 5.07
CA LYS A 347 -25.39 -12.65 5.24
C LYS A 347 -26.27 -11.42 5.05
N VAL A 348 -25.87 -10.26 5.60
CA VAL A 348 -26.60 -8.99 5.41
C VAL A 348 -26.71 -8.64 3.91
N LEU A 349 -25.61 -8.72 3.17
CA LEU A 349 -25.58 -8.41 1.75
C LEU A 349 -26.42 -9.40 0.92
N GLU A 350 -26.36 -10.70 1.26
CA GLU A 350 -27.12 -11.76 0.60
C GLU A 350 -28.62 -11.65 0.87
N ASP A 351 -29.01 -11.47 2.13
CA ASP A 351 -30.41 -11.29 2.54
C ASP A 351 -31.02 -10.01 1.93
N ALA A 352 -30.20 -8.96 1.72
CA ALA A 352 -30.60 -7.75 1.03
C ALA A 352 -30.72 -7.92 -0.49
N GLY A 353 -30.26 -9.04 -1.07
CA GLY A 353 -30.35 -9.32 -2.51
C GLY A 353 -29.19 -8.78 -3.34
N VAL A 354 -28.03 -8.49 -2.74
CA VAL A 354 -26.82 -8.16 -3.50
C VAL A 354 -26.37 -9.38 -4.30
N PRO A 355 -26.18 -9.28 -5.64
CA PRO A 355 -25.74 -10.39 -6.45
C PRO A 355 -24.42 -10.97 -5.95
N CYS A 356 -24.40 -12.28 -5.63
CA CYS A 356 -23.19 -12.93 -5.14
C CYS A 356 -23.06 -14.36 -5.67
N GLU A 357 -21.83 -14.84 -5.68
CA GLU A 357 -21.47 -16.21 -6.05
C GLU A 357 -20.29 -16.72 -5.18
N ILE A 358 -20.01 -18.01 -5.22
CA ILE A 358 -18.83 -18.58 -4.56
C ILE A 358 -17.59 -18.27 -5.42
N ASP A 359 -16.49 -17.89 -4.76
CA ASP A 359 -15.20 -17.68 -5.43
C ASP A 359 -14.69 -18.98 -6.05
N ASN A 360 -14.27 -18.91 -7.32
CA ASN A 360 -13.79 -20.07 -8.07
C ASN A 360 -12.51 -20.70 -7.50
N LEU A 361 -11.74 -19.94 -6.71
CA LEU A 361 -10.48 -20.37 -6.11
C LEU A 361 -10.60 -20.74 -4.63
N SER A 362 -11.68 -20.32 -3.96
CA SER A 362 -11.85 -20.52 -2.52
C SER A 362 -13.32 -20.73 -2.13
N PRO A 363 -13.74 -21.95 -1.77
CA PRO A 363 -15.12 -22.22 -1.39
C PRO A 363 -15.55 -21.52 -0.08
N SER A 364 -14.61 -21.01 0.71
CA SER A 364 -14.86 -20.22 1.92
C SER A 364 -15.02 -18.72 1.65
N THR A 365 -15.03 -18.31 0.38
CA THR A 365 -15.11 -16.90 -0.03
C THR A 365 -16.33 -16.69 -0.93
N LYS A 366 -17.11 -15.65 -0.65
CA LYS A 366 -18.17 -15.13 -1.54
C LYS A 366 -17.67 -13.91 -2.30
N VAL A 367 -18.11 -13.76 -3.53
CA VAL A 367 -17.84 -12.65 -4.44
C VAL A 367 -19.13 -11.89 -4.67
N PHE A 368 -19.22 -10.68 -4.15
CA PHE A 368 -20.35 -9.78 -4.30
C PHE A 368 -20.12 -8.84 -5.48
N SER A 369 -21.13 -8.63 -6.30
CA SER A 369 -21.08 -7.81 -7.51
C SER A 369 -21.85 -6.50 -7.33
N PHE A 370 -21.14 -5.37 -7.40
CA PHE A 370 -21.69 -4.02 -7.24
C PHE A 370 -21.66 -3.29 -8.59
N PRO A 371 -22.81 -2.97 -9.20
CA PRO A 371 -22.85 -2.15 -10.39
C PRO A 371 -22.45 -0.71 -10.06
N LYS A 372 -21.57 -0.13 -10.88
CA LYS A 372 -21.04 1.22 -10.72
C LYS A 372 -21.21 2.02 -12.00
N LYS A 373 -21.51 3.32 -11.83
CA LYS A 373 -21.54 4.33 -12.88
C LYS A 373 -20.55 5.43 -12.53
N ALA A 374 -19.60 5.71 -13.42
CA ALA A 374 -18.67 6.82 -13.25
C ALA A 374 -19.36 8.18 -13.48
N PRO A 375 -18.83 9.28 -12.91
CA PRO A 375 -19.23 10.64 -13.26
C PRO A 375 -19.07 10.91 -14.77
N GLU A 376 -19.88 11.79 -15.34
CA GLU A 376 -19.84 12.09 -16.79
C GLU A 376 -18.53 12.75 -17.23
N ALA A 377 -17.90 13.53 -16.35
CA ALA A 377 -16.64 14.22 -16.63
C ALA A 377 -15.39 13.41 -16.21
N ALA A 378 -15.56 12.14 -15.79
CA ALA A 378 -14.43 11.32 -15.36
C ALA A 378 -13.58 10.87 -16.56
N VAL A 379 -12.27 10.86 -16.36
CA VAL A 379 -11.31 10.28 -17.31
C VAL A 379 -11.20 8.77 -17.04
N PHE A 380 -11.17 7.97 -18.10
CA PHE A 380 -11.09 6.51 -17.99
C PHE A 380 -9.69 5.99 -18.27
N ALA A 381 -9.32 4.90 -17.59
CA ALA A 381 -8.01 4.28 -17.75
C ALA A 381 -7.74 3.82 -19.20
N SER A 382 -8.79 3.42 -19.93
CA SER A 382 -8.70 3.02 -21.36
C SER A 382 -8.39 4.18 -22.30
N GLU A 383 -8.70 5.41 -21.90
CA GLU A 383 -8.54 6.63 -22.70
C GLU A 383 -7.20 7.31 -22.49
N GLN A 384 -6.49 6.97 -21.40
CA GLN A 384 -5.18 7.54 -21.10
C GLN A 384 -4.05 6.73 -21.73
N THR A 385 -3.13 7.44 -22.37
CA THR A 385 -1.82 6.89 -22.75
C THR A 385 -0.86 6.93 -21.58
N GLY A 386 0.19 6.09 -21.61
CA GLY A 386 1.26 6.13 -20.61
C GLY A 386 1.95 7.50 -20.56
N MET A 387 2.08 8.18 -21.68
CA MET A 387 2.66 9.53 -21.75
C MET A 387 1.78 10.60 -21.09
N GLU A 388 0.47 10.57 -21.26
CA GLU A 388 -0.46 11.47 -20.54
C GLU A 388 -0.43 11.23 -19.03
N GLN A 389 -0.33 9.98 -18.60
CA GLN A 389 -0.15 9.64 -17.18
C GLN A 389 1.16 10.22 -16.61
N LEU A 390 2.27 10.14 -17.36
CA LEU A 390 3.56 10.72 -16.96
C LEU A 390 3.53 12.24 -16.93
N GLN A 391 2.87 12.89 -17.89
CA GLN A 391 2.69 14.34 -17.91
C GLN A 391 1.87 14.82 -16.70
N LEU A 392 0.77 14.16 -16.40
CA LEU A 392 -0.04 14.47 -15.23
C LEU A 392 0.77 14.27 -13.94
N TRP A 393 1.49 13.16 -13.83
CA TRP A 393 2.38 12.86 -12.70
C TRP A 393 3.39 14.00 -12.50
N ALA A 394 4.03 14.46 -13.58
CA ALA A 394 5.03 15.52 -13.51
C ALA A 394 4.45 16.86 -12.98
N VAL A 395 3.24 17.23 -13.39
CA VAL A 395 2.55 18.43 -12.90
C VAL A 395 2.25 18.29 -11.39
N TYR A 396 1.77 17.15 -10.93
CA TYR A 396 1.51 16.92 -9.51
C TYR A 396 2.80 16.86 -8.68
N GLN A 397 3.86 16.26 -9.21
CA GLN A 397 5.18 16.23 -8.58
C GLN A 397 5.72 17.65 -8.39
N GLU A 398 5.54 18.53 -9.38
CA GLU A 398 6.06 19.89 -9.36
C GLU A 398 5.23 20.82 -8.48
N HIS A 399 3.92 20.80 -8.60
CA HIS A 399 3.06 21.86 -8.08
C HIS A 399 2.30 21.47 -6.79
N TRP A 400 2.05 20.17 -6.54
CA TRP A 400 1.33 19.72 -5.35
C TRP A 400 2.22 19.05 -4.32
N CYS A 401 3.04 18.06 -4.72
CA CYS A 401 3.71 17.18 -3.78
C CYS A 401 4.97 17.80 -3.15
N GLU A 402 5.06 17.78 -1.83
CA GLU A 402 6.31 17.94 -1.10
C GLU A 402 7.00 16.58 -0.89
N HIS A 403 6.23 15.47 -0.87
CA HIS A 403 6.73 14.11 -1.05
C HIS A 403 6.71 13.75 -2.54
N LYS A 404 5.80 12.89 -2.97
CA LYS A 404 5.66 12.51 -4.38
C LYS A 404 4.27 11.97 -4.71
N PRO A 405 3.86 12.01 -5.97
CA PRO A 405 2.68 11.27 -6.41
C PRO A 405 3.05 9.82 -6.67
N SER A 406 2.29 8.89 -6.10
CA SER A 406 2.38 7.47 -6.44
C SER A 406 1.51 7.17 -7.65
N ILE A 407 2.10 6.57 -8.67
CA ILE A 407 1.40 6.16 -9.89
C ILE A 407 1.92 4.80 -10.36
N THR A 408 1.02 4.03 -10.95
CA THR A 408 1.33 2.93 -11.85
C THR A 408 1.01 3.37 -13.26
N VAL A 409 2.03 3.54 -14.08
CA VAL A 409 1.88 3.92 -15.49
C VAL A 409 1.60 2.67 -16.31
N TYR A 410 0.49 2.69 -17.04
CA TYR A 410 0.15 1.62 -17.95
C TYR A 410 0.83 1.82 -19.29
N TYR A 411 1.51 0.80 -19.78
CA TYR A 411 2.17 0.81 -21.08
C TYR A 411 1.60 -0.25 -22.01
N ARG A 412 1.71 0.02 -23.29
CA ARG A 412 1.47 -0.95 -24.38
C ARG A 412 2.82 -1.21 -25.08
N ASP A 413 2.94 -2.32 -25.78
CA ASP A 413 4.16 -2.61 -26.55
C ASP A 413 4.50 -1.48 -27.54
N SER A 414 3.49 -0.81 -28.08
CA SER A 414 3.64 0.30 -29.02
C SER A 414 4.26 1.57 -28.43
N ASP A 415 4.07 1.85 -27.14
CA ASP A 415 4.53 3.07 -26.48
C ASP A 415 5.62 2.83 -25.42
N PHE A 416 6.00 1.58 -25.18
CA PHE A 416 6.95 1.17 -24.15
C PHE A 416 8.31 1.86 -24.27
N LEU A 417 8.83 1.97 -25.51
CA LEU A 417 10.13 2.62 -25.77
C LEU A 417 10.04 4.15 -25.63
N GLU A 418 8.91 4.77 -26.01
CA GLU A 418 8.68 6.20 -25.82
C GLU A 418 8.63 6.56 -24.35
N ILE A 419 7.88 5.79 -23.55
CA ILE A 419 7.82 5.90 -22.10
C ILE A 419 9.22 5.76 -21.49
N GLY A 420 9.99 4.75 -21.89
CA GLY A 420 11.37 4.53 -21.41
C GLY A 420 12.29 5.69 -21.72
N ASN A 421 12.20 6.26 -22.92
CA ASN A 421 12.97 7.45 -23.31
C ASN A 421 12.59 8.67 -22.44
N TRP A 422 11.31 8.90 -22.20
CA TRP A 422 10.86 9.98 -21.32
C TRP A 422 11.39 9.80 -19.90
N VAL A 423 11.26 8.60 -19.33
CA VAL A 423 11.73 8.23 -18.00
C VAL A 423 13.23 8.47 -17.87
N TYR A 424 14.02 8.02 -18.85
CA TYR A 424 15.48 8.21 -18.83
C TYR A 424 15.87 9.69 -18.88
N ASN A 425 15.21 10.49 -19.72
CA ASN A 425 15.49 11.92 -19.84
C ASN A 425 15.11 12.71 -18.58
N ASN A 426 14.03 12.32 -17.91
CA ASN A 426 13.51 12.97 -16.69
C ASN A 426 13.95 12.27 -15.39
N PHE A 427 14.93 11.36 -15.45
CA PHE A 427 15.32 10.48 -14.34
C PHE A 427 15.66 11.23 -13.05
N ASP A 428 16.19 12.42 -13.14
CA ASP A 428 16.59 13.25 -12.00
C ASP A 428 15.41 13.81 -11.18
N THR A 429 14.19 13.75 -11.72
CA THR A 429 12.96 14.18 -11.04
C THR A 429 12.13 13.00 -10.55
N ILE A 430 12.41 11.80 -11.05
CA ILE A 430 11.65 10.58 -10.74
C ILE A 430 12.16 9.96 -9.44
N SER A 431 11.53 10.31 -8.32
CA SER A 431 11.85 9.72 -7.03
C SER A 431 11.23 8.34 -6.81
N GLY A 432 10.15 7.99 -7.52
CA GLY A 432 9.56 6.65 -7.50
C GLY A 432 8.39 6.53 -8.46
N ILE A 433 8.37 5.45 -9.25
CA ILE A 433 7.33 5.18 -10.25
C ILE A 433 7.28 3.67 -10.54
N SER A 434 6.07 3.18 -10.84
CA SER A 434 5.82 1.79 -11.23
C SER A 434 5.15 1.73 -12.60
N PHE A 435 5.34 0.61 -13.28
CA PHE A 435 4.79 0.38 -14.62
C PHE A 435 4.07 -0.95 -14.67
N LEU A 436 3.00 -1.06 -15.45
CA LEU A 436 2.30 -2.32 -15.74
C LEU A 436 1.92 -2.38 -17.21
N PRO A 437 1.99 -3.57 -17.85
CA PRO A 437 1.38 -3.73 -19.16
C PRO A 437 -0.12 -3.42 -19.07
N TYR A 438 -0.63 -2.66 -20.03
CA TYR A 438 -2.06 -2.45 -20.15
C TYR A 438 -2.69 -3.71 -20.73
N ASP A 439 -3.53 -4.35 -19.96
CA ASP A 439 -4.19 -5.57 -20.36
C ASP A 439 -5.70 -5.47 -20.05
N ASN A 440 -6.50 -5.83 -21.03
CA ASN A 440 -7.95 -5.94 -20.91
C ASN A 440 -8.35 -7.32 -20.34
N HIS A 441 -7.60 -7.85 -19.38
CA HIS A 441 -7.85 -9.17 -18.83
C HIS A 441 -9.30 -9.33 -18.36
N THR A 442 -10.05 -10.10 -19.11
CA THR A 442 -11.34 -10.63 -18.72
C THR A 442 -11.13 -12.06 -18.24
N TYR A 443 -10.92 -12.25 -16.96
CA TYR A 443 -11.00 -13.56 -16.33
C TYR A 443 -12.25 -13.66 -15.45
N ALA A 444 -12.74 -14.87 -15.25
CA ALA A 444 -13.92 -15.11 -14.43
C ALA A 444 -13.76 -14.47 -13.04
N GLN A 445 -14.78 -13.73 -12.59
CA GLN A 445 -14.78 -13.02 -11.31
C GLN A 445 -13.66 -11.97 -11.15
N ALA A 446 -13.23 -11.33 -12.26
CA ALA A 446 -12.30 -10.20 -12.21
C ALA A 446 -12.78 -9.12 -11.24
N PRO A 447 -11.88 -8.42 -10.47
CA PRO A 447 -12.27 -7.37 -9.54
C PRO A 447 -13.06 -6.23 -10.20
N TYR A 448 -12.80 -5.97 -11.47
CA TYR A 448 -13.51 -5.01 -12.31
C TYR A 448 -13.89 -5.66 -13.62
N GLU A 449 -15.08 -5.34 -14.10
CA GLU A 449 -15.58 -5.80 -15.39
C GLU A 449 -16.41 -4.69 -16.04
N GLN A 450 -16.01 -4.26 -17.24
CA GLN A 450 -16.78 -3.28 -17.99
C GLN A 450 -18.10 -3.88 -18.46
N ILE A 451 -19.18 -3.11 -18.31
CA ILE A 451 -20.52 -3.46 -18.77
C ILE A 451 -21.13 -2.32 -19.58
N THR A 452 -22.15 -2.64 -20.32
CA THR A 452 -22.93 -1.65 -21.06
C THR A 452 -23.89 -0.89 -20.13
N LYS A 453 -24.33 0.31 -20.56
CA LYS A 453 -25.39 1.06 -19.86
C LYS A 453 -26.68 0.23 -19.71
N LYS A 454 -26.98 -0.63 -20.66
CA LYS A 454 -28.15 -1.49 -20.61
C LYS A 454 -28.04 -2.52 -19.50
N GLU A 455 -26.90 -3.21 -19.41
CA GLU A 455 -26.63 -4.19 -18.36
C GLU A 455 -26.61 -3.52 -16.98
N TYR A 456 -25.97 -2.35 -16.85
CA TYR A 456 -26.02 -1.56 -15.63
C TYR A 456 -27.46 -1.28 -15.18
N ASN A 457 -28.32 -0.77 -16.08
CA ASN A 457 -29.70 -0.46 -15.76
C ASN A 457 -30.52 -1.72 -15.40
N GLU A 458 -30.24 -2.86 -16.03
CA GLU A 458 -30.88 -4.13 -15.66
C GLU A 458 -30.46 -4.59 -14.26
N MET A 459 -29.18 -4.53 -13.94
CA MET A 459 -28.68 -4.89 -12.60
C MET A 459 -29.26 -3.96 -11.53
N MET A 460 -29.38 -2.67 -11.81
CA MET A 460 -29.91 -1.69 -10.83
C MET A 460 -31.40 -1.88 -10.52
N LYS A 461 -32.19 -2.52 -11.41
CA LYS A 461 -33.61 -2.80 -11.12
C LYS A 461 -33.79 -3.76 -9.93
N GLY A 462 -32.87 -4.68 -9.73
CA GLY A 462 -32.90 -5.65 -8.65
C GLY A 462 -31.91 -5.37 -7.52
N PHE A 463 -31.15 -4.27 -7.60
CA PHE A 463 -30.16 -3.96 -6.60
C PHE A 463 -30.79 -3.27 -5.37
N PRO A 464 -30.45 -3.64 -4.12
CA PRO A 464 -31.08 -3.09 -2.93
C PRO A 464 -30.77 -1.59 -2.79
N GLU A 465 -31.79 -0.80 -2.44
CA GLU A 465 -31.66 0.65 -2.20
C GLU A 465 -31.13 0.96 -0.78
N SER A 466 -31.35 0.05 0.16
CA SER A 466 -30.92 0.18 1.56
C SER A 466 -30.56 -1.17 2.15
N PHE A 467 -29.77 -1.12 3.23
CA PHE A 467 -29.34 -2.29 3.99
C PHE A 467 -29.81 -2.14 5.43
N ASP A 468 -30.30 -3.25 5.99
CA ASP A 468 -30.57 -3.30 7.42
C ASP A 468 -29.27 -3.71 8.15
N TRP A 469 -28.61 -2.73 8.76
CA TRP A 469 -27.36 -2.92 9.47
C TRP A 469 -27.55 -3.42 10.91
N ASP A 470 -28.77 -3.35 11.46
CA ASP A 470 -29.05 -3.68 12.86
C ASP A 470 -29.15 -5.20 13.09
N LEU A 471 -29.25 -5.99 12.03
CA LEU A 471 -29.52 -7.44 12.10
C LEU A 471 -28.37 -8.29 12.63
N ASN A 472 -27.15 -7.78 12.92
CA ASN A 472 -26.03 -8.67 13.16
C ASN A 472 -24.91 -8.19 14.12
N GLU A 473 -25.18 -7.39 15.10
CA GLU A 473 -24.31 -7.33 16.26
C GLU A 473 -24.56 -8.61 17.12
N SER A 474 -23.95 -9.73 16.68
CA SER A 474 -23.85 -10.87 17.58
C SER A 474 -22.95 -10.47 18.74
N ASP A 475 -23.45 -10.61 19.97
CA ASP A 475 -22.67 -10.42 21.17
C ASP A 475 -21.34 -11.16 21.08
N ASP A 476 -20.25 -10.48 21.43
CA ASP A 476 -18.93 -11.08 21.49
C ASP A 476 -18.82 -11.90 22.78
N PHE A 477 -19.13 -13.19 22.71
CA PHE A 477 -19.03 -14.14 23.82
C PHE A 477 -17.61 -14.60 24.14
N THR A 478 -16.55 -14.00 23.57
CA THR A 478 -15.16 -14.35 23.87
C THR A 478 -14.68 -13.71 25.17
N GLU A 479 -15.18 -14.17 26.32
CA GLU A 479 -14.76 -13.68 27.65
C GLU A 479 -13.25 -13.85 27.90
N GLY A 480 -12.65 -14.94 27.45
CA GLY A 480 -11.23 -15.23 27.62
C GLY A 480 -10.28 -14.27 26.87
N SER A 481 -10.74 -13.60 25.81
CA SER A 481 -9.92 -12.65 25.05
C SER A 481 -9.88 -11.25 25.70
N GLN A 482 -10.85 -10.92 26.54
CA GLN A 482 -10.89 -9.64 27.26
C GLN A 482 -9.82 -9.59 28.37
N THR A 483 -9.61 -10.70 29.04
CA THR A 483 -8.66 -10.80 30.16
C THR A 483 -7.20 -10.81 29.70
N LEU A 484 -6.92 -11.32 28.49
CA LEU A 484 -5.57 -11.38 27.93
C LEU A 484 -5.14 -10.12 27.17
N ALA A 485 -6.09 -9.27 26.75
CA ALA A 485 -5.79 -8.03 26.02
C ALA A 485 -5.44 -6.85 26.95
N CYS A 486 -5.76 -6.92 28.23
CA CYS A 486 -5.60 -5.83 29.20
C CYS A 486 -5.14 -6.32 30.57
N VAL A 487 -3.98 -6.96 30.70
CA VAL A 487 -3.36 -7.26 31.99
C VAL A 487 -2.29 -6.20 32.27
N GLY A 488 -2.49 -5.43 33.34
CA GLY A 488 -1.50 -4.47 33.84
C GLY A 488 -1.54 -3.07 33.18
N GLY A 489 -2.68 -2.65 32.61
CA GLY A 489 -2.82 -1.28 32.04
C GLY A 489 -2.10 -1.08 30.69
N ALA A 490 -1.58 -2.14 30.09
CA ALA A 490 -1.06 -2.16 28.72
C ALA A 490 -1.96 -3.04 27.85
N CYS A 491 -2.37 -2.51 26.69
CA CYS A 491 -3.06 -3.29 25.67
C CYS A 491 -2.07 -4.28 25.06
N GLU A 492 -2.11 -5.55 25.46
CA GLU A 492 -1.34 -6.64 24.84
C GLU A 492 -2.10 -7.14 23.61
N LEU A 493 -1.86 -6.47 22.49
CA LEU A 493 -2.26 -6.95 21.16
C LEU A 493 -1.12 -7.69 20.49
#